data_a77a92ce86b6eb8cd0b75c397f8925f9
#
_entry.id   a77a92ce86b6eb8cd0b75c397f8925f9
#
_cell.length_a   1.000
_cell.length_b   1.000
_cell.length_c   1.000
_cell.angle_alpha   90.00
_cell.angle_beta   90.00
_cell.angle_gamma   90.00
#
_symmetry.space_group_name_H-M   'P 1'
#
loop_
_entity.id
_entity.type
_entity.pdbx_description
1 polymer ?
#
loop_
_entity_poly.entity_id
_entity_poly.type
_entity_poly.pdbx_seq_one_letter_code
_entity_poly.pdbx_strand_id
1 'polypeptide(L)'
;MPGFSGKLNAEEKKRLKEILSPILPDDAGIIVRTNSRNASEEELQSELERLMKCLHQVKEKALTRTCFSLIHENLPEYLQVLQNVYEQDLDEIVTDDRELCDQVSRYLEYYGMPADKLRFYEDKLLPLSRLYSLESVLKEAVSEKVWLKSGAFLVIQQTEAFVSVDVNTGKYTSKKDSQETFRKINLEAAKEIARQLRLRNLSGMILIDFINLKEQKDKDELLQALQRYLNQDPVKGNVVDITKLNIVEVTRKKIRKSLAEELREEYQESVR
;
A
#
# COMPACT_ATOMS: atom_id res chain seq x y z
N MET A 1 25.00 14.65 1.89
CA MET A 1 24.37 14.26 3.18
C MET A 1 23.16 13.37 2.92
N PRO A 2 22.96 12.26 3.66
CA PRO A 2 21.79 11.41 3.50
C PRO A 2 20.51 12.14 3.91
N GLY A 3 19.45 12.03 3.09
CA GLY A 3 18.09 12.38 3.46
C GLY A 3 17.42 11.24 4.24
N PHE A 4 16.48 11.55 5.13
CA PHE A 4 15.78 10.53 5.93
C PHE A 4 14.27 10.66 5.83
N SER A 5 13.57 9.54 5.80
CA SER A 5 12.11 9.51 5.87
C SER A 5 11.62 10.20 7.17
N GLY A 6 10.54 10.99 7.06
CA GLY A 6 9.90 11.60 8.22
C GLY A 6 9.35 10.61 9.24
N LYS A 7 9.09 9.36 8.82
CA LYS A 7 8.56 8.27 9.67
C LYS A 7 9.60 7.57 10.55
N LEU A 8 10.91 7.84 10.34
CA LEU A 8 11.98 7.33 11.19
C LEU A 8 12.11 8.20 12.44
N ASN A 9 12.29 7.59 13.62
CA ASN A 9 12.51 8.30 14.86
C ASN A 9 13.91 8.94 14.91
N ALA A 10 14.17 9.81 15.88
CA ALA A 10 15.42 10.56 15.97
C ALA A 10 16.64 9.66 16.24
N GLU A 11 16.47 8.63 17.07
CA GLU A 11 17.52 7.67 17.42
C GLU A 11 17.95 6.84 16.20
N GLU A 12 16.97 6.33 15.45
CA GLU A 12 17.23 5.55 14.26
C GLU A 12 17.87 6.39 13.14
N LYS A 13 17.45 7.64 12.98
CA LYS A 13 18.11 8.58 12.06
C LYS A 13 19.57 8.81 12.42
N LYS A 14 19.89 8.90 13.72
CA LYS A 14 21.27 9.07 14.18
C LYS A 14 22.09 7.82 13.90
N ARG A 15 21.59 6.63 14.24
CA ARG A 15 22.23 5.34 13.96
C ARG A 15 22.53 5.16 12.45
N LEU A 16 21.51 5.33 11.62
CA LEU A 16 21.64 5.18 10.17
C LEU A 16 22.59 6.23 9.57
N LYS A 17 22.63 7.45 10.13
CA LYS A 17 23.59 8.47 9.70
C LYS A 17 25.03 8.08 10.04
N GLU A 18 25.28 7.52 11.22
CA GLU A 18 26.61 7.07 11.65
C GLU A 18 27.12 5.93 10.75
N ILE A 19 26.27 4.98 10.38
CA ILE A 19 26.61 3.87 9.48
C ILE A 19 26.86 4.35 8.05
N LEU A 20 25.98 5.19 7.52
CA LEU A 20 26.00 5.55 6.09
C LEU A 20 27.00 6.66 5.75
N SER A 21 27.32 7.56 6.69
CA SER A 21 28.21 8.70 6.41
C SER A 21 29.60 8.29 5.89
N PRO A 22 30.25 7.24 6.44
CA PRO A 22 31.59 6.85 5.97
C PRO A 22 31.59 6.13 4.62
N ILE A 23 30.48 5.54 4.19
CA ILE A 23 30.37 4.75 2.95
C ILE A 23 29.68 5.48 1.79
N LEU A 24 29.21 6.71 2.04
CA LEU A 24 28.53 7.53 1.04
C LEU A 24 29.52 8.04 -0.02
N PRO A 25 29.22 7.87 -1.30
CA PRO A 25 30.02 8.46 -2.36
C PRO A 25 29.81 9.98 -2.43
N ASP A 26 30.87 10.71 -2.84
CA ASP A 26 30.86 12.18 -2.92
C ASP A 26 29.94 12.70 -4.04
N ASP A 27 29.71 11.91 -5.09
CA ASP A 27 28.96 12.28 -6.30
C ASP A 27 27.49 11.86 -6.28
N ALA A 28 27.01 11.23 -5.19
CA ALA A 28 25.62 10.78 -5.08
C ALA A 28 24.98 11.13 -3.73
N GLY A 29 23.70 11.50 -3.79
CA GLY A 29 22.85 11.65 -2.60
C GLY A 29 21.97 10.42 -2.42
N ILE A 30 21.70 10.05 -1.16
CA ILE A 30 20.77 8.96 -0.82
C ILE A 30 19.61 9.45 0.04
N ILE A 31 18.48 8.77 -0.09
CA ILE A 31 17.30 8.94 0.77
C ILE A 31 17.01 7.62 1.47
N VAL A 32 17.18 7.62 2.78
CA VAL A 32 16.91 6.46 3.63
C VAL A 32 15.43 6.35 3.91
N ARG A 33 14.82 5.24 3.50
CA ARG A 33 13.40 4.95 3.70
C ARG A 33 13.16 4.24 5.04
N THR A 34 11.89 4.09 5.40
CA THR A 34 11.45 3.39 6.62
C THR A 34 11.83 1.91 6.67
N ASN A 35 11.98 1.26 5.52
CA ASN A 35 12.39 -0.15 5.42
C ASN A 35 13.82 -0.39 5.91
N SER A 36 14.66 0.64 5.96
CA SER A 36 16.00 0.55 6.54
C SER A 36 15.99 0.52 8.08
N ARG A 37 14.82 0.56 8.70
CA ARG A 37 14.69 0.45 10.16
C ARG A 37 15.19 -0.92 10.61
N ASN A 38 16.09 -0.90 11.62
CA ASN A 38 16.76 -2.09 12.17
C ASN A 38 17.66 -2.86 11.17
N ALA A 39 17.88 -2.37 9.96
CA ALA A 39 18.82 -2.99 9.03
C ALA A 39 20.24 -2.98 9.59
N SER A 40 20.99 -4.06 9.35
CA SER A 40 22.40 -4.17 9.71
C SER A 40 23.30 -3.28 8.86
N GLU A 41 24.55 -3.09 9.27
CA GLU A 41 25.52 -2.35 8.49
C GLU A 41 25.84 -3.03 7.16
N GLU A 42 25.96 -4.37 7.18
CA GLU A 42 26.23 -5.17 5.99
C GLU A 42 25.07 -5.09 4.97
N GLU A 43 23.82 -5.15 5.44
CA GLU A 43 22.64 -5.00 4.57
C GLU A 43 22.59 -3.63 3.91
N LEU A 44 22.88 -2.56 4.67
CA LEU A 44 22.90 -1.19 4.16
C LEU A 44 24.04 -0.98 3.15
N GLN A 45 25.20 -1.55 3.41
CA GLN A 45 26.36 -1.48 2.50
C GLN A 45 26.08 -2.22 1.20
N SER A 46 25.56 -3.44 1.28
CA SER A 46 25.19 -4.26 0.11
C SER A 46 24.14 -3.55 -0.75
N GLU A 47 23.12 -2.96 -0.12
CA GLU A 47 22.09 -2.17 -0.83
C GLU A 47 22.70 -0.95 -1.54
N LEU A 48 23.59 -0.21 -0.86
CA LEU A 48 24.26 0.95 -1.43
C LEU A 48 25.12 0.57 -2.63
N GLU A 49 25.93 -0.48 -2.54
CA GLU A 49 26.77 -0.98 -3.64
C GLU A 49 25.92 -1.36 -4.85
N ARG A 50 24.78 -2.02 -4.64
CA ARG A 50 23.84 -2.37 -5.69
C ARG A 50 23.21 -1.14 -6.37
N LEU A 51 22.78 -0.16 -5.58
CA LEU A 51 22.23 1.09 -6.12
C LEU A 51 23.28 1.87 -6.92
N MET A 52 24.51 1.91 -6.45
CA MET A 52 25.62 2.53 -7.16
C MET A 52 25.93 1.82 -8.48
N LYS A 53 25.94 0.48 -8.50
CA LYS A 53 26.09 -0.30 -9.73
C LYS A 53 24.99 0.01 -10.75
N CYS A 54 23.74 0.08 -10.28
CA CYS A 54 22.61 0.46 -11.13
C CYS A 54 22.78 1.89 -11.69
N LEU A 55 23.16 2.85 -10.85
CA LEU A 55 23.41 4.24 -11.28
C LEU A 55 24.52 4.32 -12.33
N HIS A 56 25.62 3.58 -12.17
CA HIS A 56 26.69 3.50 -13.17
C HIS A 56 26.18 2.94 -14.49
N GLN A 57 25.45 1.83 -14.47
CA GLN A 57 24.87 1.26 -15.68
C GLN A 57 23.92 2.21 -16.41
N VAL A 58 23.11 2.97 -15.67
CA VAL A 58 22.23 4.00 -16.24
C VAL A 58 23.06 5.12 -16.90
N LYS A 59 24.10 5.61 -16.22
CA LYS A 59 25.01 6.64 -16.74
C LYS A 59 25.73 6.17 -18.01
N GLU A 60 26.27 4.96 -18.03
CA GLU A 60 26.95 4.38 -19.21
C GLU A 60 25.99 4.20 -20.40
N LYS A 61 24.80 3.64 -20.16
CA LYS A 61 23.79 3.50 -21.21
C LYS A 61 23.34 4.86 -21.76
N ALA A 62 23.23 5.87 -20.91
CA ALA A 62 22.84 7.22 -21.32
C ALA A 62 23.87 7.86 -22.28
N LEU A 63 25.15 7.52 -22.15
CA LEU A 63 26.20 8.03 -23.04
C LEU A 63 26.25 7.33 -24.41
N THR A 64 25.78 6.08 -24.49
CA THR A 64 25.93 5.23 -25.68
C THR A 64 24.64 5.03 -26.47
N ARG A 65 23.49 5.28 -25.90
CA ARG A 65 22.18 5.07 -26.52
C ARG A 65 21.70 6.31 -27.29
N THR A 66 20.93 6.07 -28.34
CA THR A 66 20.25 7.11 -29.11
C THR A 66 19.13 7.77 -28.33
N CYS A 67 18.71 8.97 -28.73
CA CYS A 67 17.56 9.65 -28.15
C CYS A 67 16.31 8.75 -28.17
N PHE A 68 15.48 8.83 -27.13
CA PHE A 68 14.25 8.03 -26.93
C PHE A 68 14.49 6.53 -26.74
N SER A 69 15.71 6.06 -26.53
CA SER A 69 15.96 4.67 -26.13
C SER A 69 15.64 4.45 -24.66
N LEU A 70 15.12 3.26 -24.33
CA LEU A 70 14.94 2.82 -22.94
C LEU A 70 16.31 2.58 -22.29
N ILE A 71 16.64 3.37 -21.27
CA ILE A 71 17.93 3.30 -20.56
C ILE A 71 17.81 2.39 -19.34
N HIS A 72 16.70 2.50 -18.62
CA HIS A 72 16.43 1.72 -17.40
C HIS A 72 14.94 1.42 -17.32
N GLU A 73 14.61 0.20 -17.00
CA GLU A 73 13.26 -0.26 -16.74
C GLU A 73 13.14 -0.56 -15.25
N ASN A 74 12.06 -0.05 -14.65
CA ASN A 74 11.76 -0.38 -13.27
C ASN A 74 11.38 -1.87 -13.16
N LEU A 75 11.61 -2.43 -11.98
CA LEU A 75 11.13 -3.77 -11.69
C LEU A 75 9.61 -3.85 -11.92
N PRO A 76 9.12 -4.97 -12.48
CA PRO A 76 7.68 -5.24 -12.53
C PRO A 76 7.03 -5.05 -11.18
N GLU A 77 5.75 -4.69 -11.16
CA GLU A 77 5.05 -4.30 -9.92
C GLU A 77 5.06 -5.41 -8.87
N TYR A 78 4.89 -6.67 -9.28
CA TYR A 78 4.93 -7.82 -8.37
C TYR A 78 6.31 -8.00 -7.69
N LEU A 79 7.42 -7.67 -8.37
CA LEU A 79 8.75 -7.65 -7.75
C LEU A 79 8.95 -6.44 -6.83
N GLN A 80 8.33 -5.29 -7.17
CA GLN A 80 8.33 -4.12 -6.27
C GLN A 80 7.57 -4.40 -4.97
N VAL A 81 6.51 -5.20 -5.02
CA VAL A 81 5.81 -5.64 -3.80
C VAL A 81 6.73 -6.47 -2.92
N LEU A 82 7.47 -7.44 -3.50
CA LEU A 82 8.46 -8.24 -2.76
C LEU A 82 9.55 -7.38 -2.11
N GLN A 83 10.01 -6.35 -2.81
CA GLN A 83 11.01 -5.40 -2.28
C GLN A 83 10.52 -4.65 -1.02
N ASN A 84 9.21 -4.48 -0.86
CA ASN A 84 8.62 -3.72 0.25
C ASN A 84 8.07 -4.62 1.37
N VAL A 85 8.09 -5.92 1.21
CA VAL A 85 7.69 -6.89 2.25
C VAL A 85 8.88 -7.20 3.13
N TYR A 86 8.69 -7.15 4.45
CA TYR A 86 9.72 -7.62 5.38
C TYR A 86 9.82 -9.15 5.27
N GLU A 87 11.03 -9.67 5.25
CA GLU A 87 11.29 -11.11 5.17
C GLU A 87 10.56 -11.91 6.26
N GLN A 88 10.40 -11.32 7.43
CA GLN A 88 9.68 -11.89 8.58
C GLN A 88 8.17 -12.01 8.36
N ASP A 89 7.60 -11.18 7.49
CA ASP A 89 6.17 -11.15 7.17
C ASP A 89 5.83 -11.94 5.90
N LEU A 90 6.84 -12.52 5.25
CA LEU A 90 6.69 -13.31 4.03
C LEU A 90 6.72 -14.81 4.38
N ASP A 91 5.59 -15.48 4.29
CA ASP A 91 5.47 -16.91 4.51
C ASP A 91 5.86 -17.70 3.25
N GLU A 92 5.19 -17.46 2.14
CA GLU A 92 5.47 -18.10 0.86
C GLU A 92 5.12 -17.20 -0.33
N ILE A 93 5.77 -17.47 -1.46
CA ILE A 93 5.47 -16.90 -2.78
C ILE A 93 4.99 -18.05 -3.65
N VAL A 94 3.78 -17.98 -4.18
CA VAL A 94 3.19 -19.04 -4.98
C VAL A 94 2.82 -18.53 -6.36
N THR A 95 3.22 -19.25 -7.39
CA THR A 95 2.85 -18.94 -8.79
C THR A 95 2.57 -20.22 -9.57
N ASP A 96 1.65 -20.17 -10.52
CA ASP A 96 1.34 -21.21 -11.50
C ASP A 96 1.89 -20.91 -12.90
N ASP A 97 2.60 -19.80 -13.06
CA ASP A 97 3.32 -19.40 -14.27
C ASP A 97 4.82 -19.69 -14.12
N ARG A 98 5.37 -20.51 -15.03
CA ARG A 98 6.79 -20.90 -15.00
C ARG A 98 7.73 -19.76 -15.29
N GLU A 99 7.40 -18.90 -16.25
CA GLU A 99 8.22 -17.74 -16.58
C GLU A 99 8.29 -16.75 -15.40
N LEU A 100 7.16 -16.53 -14.75
CA LEU A 100 7.08 -15.71 -13.54
C LEU A 100 7.87 -16.35 -12.40
N CYS A 101 7.80 -17.66 -12.22
CA CYS A 101 8.58 -18.40 -11.23
C CYS A 101 10.09 -18.19 -11.42
N ASP A 102 10.56 -18.32 -12.67
CA ASP A 102 11.97 -18.12 -13.01
C ASP A 102 12.42 -16.66 -12.81
N GLN A 103 11.55 -15.69 -13.08
CA GLN A 103 11.83 -14.27 -12.83
C GLN A 103 11.93 -13.97 -11.34
N VAL A 104 11.01 -14.50 -10.54
CA VAL A 104 11.02 -14.35 -9.07
C VAL A 104 12.25 -15.04 -8.47
N SER A 105 12.58 -16.27 -8.93
CA SER A 105 13.76 -17.01 -8.44
C SER A 105 15.03 -16.18 -8.65
N ARG A 106 15.24 -15.67 -9.87
CA ARG A 106 16.40 -14.80 -10.20
C ARG A 106 16.42 -13.53 -9.35
N TYR A 107 15.25 -12.98 -9.06
CA TYR A 107 15.12 -11.81 -8.20
C TYR A 107 15.54 -12.13 -6.76
N LEU A 108 15.05 -13.24 -6.18
CA LEU A 108 15.38 -13.64 -4.82
C LEU A 108 16.88 -13.93 -4.69
N GLU A 109 17.47 -14.65 -5.63
CA GLU A 109 18.92 -14.90 -5.68
C GLU A 109 19.74 -13.61 -5.75
N TYR A 110 19.33 -12.68 -6.62
CA TYR A 110 20.02 -11.40 -6.79
C TYR A 110 19.99 -10.53 -5.52
N TYR A 111 18.93 -10.64 -4.73
CA TYR A 111 18.74 -9.87 -3.50
C TYR A 111 19.15 -10.65 -2.24
N GLY A 112 19.66 -11.88 -2.37
CA GLY A 112 20.05 -12.73 -1.24
C GLY A 112 18.85 -13.14 -0.36
N MET A 113 17.64 -13.10 -0.90
CA MET A 113 16.43 -13.52 -0.18
C MET A 113 16.28 -15.06 -0.24
N PRO A 114 15.67 -15.68 0.80
CA PRO A 114 15.51 -17.14 0.84
C PRO A 114 14.61 -17.63 -0.31
N ALA A 115 15.20 -18.43 -1.21
CA ALA A 115 14.51 -19.01 -2.36
C ALA A 115 13.58 -20.17 -1.99
N ASP A 116 13.71 -20.74 -0.80
CA ASP A 116 12.88 -21.81 -0.25
C ASP A 116 11.41 -21.37 -0.02
N LYS A 117 11.18 -20.07 0.06
CA LYS A 117 9.82 -19.50 0.13
C LYS A 117 9.09 -19.47 -1.20
N LEU A 118 9.79 -19.68 -2.33
CA LEU A 118 9.18 -19.73 -3.65
C LEU A 118 8.67 -21.13 -3.96
N ARG A 119 7.38 -21.24 -4.24
CA ARG A 119 6.73 -22.49 -4.59
C ARG A 119 6.02 -22.38 -5.94
N PHE A 120 6.38 -23.26 -6.87
CA PHE A 120 5.63 -23.45 -8.10
C PHE A 120 4.39 -24.31 -7.81
N TYR A 121 3.23 -23.82 -8.23
CA TYR A 121 1.95 -24.51 -8.08
C TYR A 121 1.55 -25.18 -9.40
N GLU A 122 1.34 -26.47 -9.39
CA GLU A 122 0.93 -27.24 -10.55
C GLU A 122 -0.25 -28.14 -10.20
N ASP A 123 -1.46 -27.67 -10.46
CA ASP A 123 -2.68 -28.45 -10.34
C ASP A 123 -3.60 -28.12 -11.52
N LYS A 124 -3.80 -29.10 -12.42
CA LYS A 124 -4.64 -28.93 -13.60
C LYS A 124 -6.14 -28.87 -13.30
N LEU A 125 -6.57 -29.40 -12.16
CA LEU A 125 -7.98 -29.47 -11.76
C LEU A 125 -8.41 -28.23 -10.98
N LEU A 126 -7.48 -27.65 -10.22
CA LEU A 126 -7.75 -26.49 -9.38
C LEU A 126 -6.74 -25.35 -9.65
N PRO A 127 -6.99 -24.47 -10.62
CA PRO A 127 -6.12 -23.32 -10.87
C PRO A 127 -5.92 -22.45 -9.64
N LEU A 128 -4.75 -21.79 -9.53
CA LEU A 128 -4.38 -20.96 -8.39
C LEU A 128 -5.40 -19.83 -8.14
N SER A 129 -5.93 -19.23 -9.21
CA SER A 129 -6.96 -18.20 -9.15
C SER A 129 -8.26 -18.69 -8.47
N ARG A 130 -8.62 -19.96 -8.66
CA ARG A 130 -9.78 -20.57 -7.98
C ARG A 130 -9.45 -20.98 -6.54
N LEU A 131 -8.25 -21.51 -6.29
CA LEU A 131 -7.80 -21.87 -4.95
C LEU A 131 -7.90 -20.69 -3.99
N TYR A 132 -7.48 -19.51 -4.44
CA TYR A 132 -7.55 -18.28 -3.66
C TYR A 132 -8.82 -17.44 -3.91
N SER A 133 -9.77 -17.95 -4.71
CA SER A 133 -11.02 -17.26 -5.04
C SER A 133 -10.80 -15.83 -5.58
N LEU A 134 -9.76 -15.61 -6.36
CA LEU A 134 -9.32 -14.27 -6.79
C LEU A 134 -10.41 -13.49 -7.53
N GLU A 135 -11.21 -14.16 -8.39
CA GLU A 135 -12.30 -13.50 -9.10
C GLU A 135 -13.37 -12.93 -8.13
N SER A 136 -13.70 -13.68 -7.07
CA SER A 136 -14.66 -13.22 -6.07
C SER A 136 -14.10 -12.06 -5.27
N VAL A 137 -12.83 -12.15 -4.87
CA VAL A 137 -12.13 -11.08 -4.14
C VAL A 137 -12.05 -9.81 -4.98
N LEU A 138 -11.76 -9.92 -6.28
CA LEU A 138 -11.72 -8.77 -7.19
C LEU A 138 -13.11 -8.14 -7.36
N LYS A 139 -14.17 -8.95 -7.53
CA LYS A 139 -15.55 -8.44 -7.58
C LYS A 139 -15.94 -7.69 -6.32
N GLU A 140 -15.60 -8.22 -5.16
CA GLU A 140 -15.84 -7.55 -3.87
C GLU A 140 -15.02 -6.26 -3.76
N ALA A 141 -13.75 -6.30 -4.20
CA ALA A 141 -12.86 -5.14 -4.15
C ALA A 141 -13.31 -3.96 -5.01
N VAL A 142 -14.11 -4.19 -6.06
CA VAL A 142 -14.68 -3.10 -6.89
C VAL A 142 -16.15 -2.83 -6.59
N SER A 143 -16.78 -3.59 -5.69
CA SER A 143 -18.17 -3.37 -5.29
C SER A 143 -18.31 -2.07 -4.50
N GLU A 144 -19.33 -1.26 -4.79
CA GLU A 144 -19.62 -0.06 -4.03
C GLU A 144 -19.94 -0.37 -2.56
N LYS A 145 -20.62 -1.49 -2.30
CA LYS A 145 -21.07 -1.87 -0.96
C LYS A 145 -20.09 -2.81 -0.29
N VAL A 146 -19.68 -2.45 0.93
CA VAL A 146 -18.77 -3.24 1.78
C VAL A 146 -19.45 -3.52 3.12
N TRP A 147 -19.63 -4.79 3.44
CA TRP A 147 -20.23 -5.20 4.71
C TRP A 147 -19.21 -5.21 5.84
N LEU A 148 -19.62 -4.71 6.99
CA LEU A 148 -18.87 -4.76 8.24
C LEU A 148 -19.29 -5.98 9.06
N LYS A 149 -18.42 -6.43 9.96
CA LYS A 149 -18.72 -7.59 10.84
C LYS A 149 -19.91 -7.35 11.77
N SER A 150 -20.14 -6.10 12.14
CA SER A 150 -21.31 -5.68 12.94
C SER A 150 -22.64 -5.80 12.19
N GLY A 151 -22.64 -6.03 10.87
CA GLY A 151 -23.84 -5.98 10.02
C GLY A 151 -24.20 -4.59 9.52
N ALA A 152 -23.38 -3.58 9.86
CA ALA A 152 -23.37 -2.29 9.19
C ALA A 152 -22.69 -2.41 7.82
N PHE A 153 -22.71 -1.38 7.00
CA PHE A 153 -22.04 -1.40 5.71
C PHE A 153 -21.57 -0.01 5.28
N LEU A 154 -20.57 -0.01 4.44
CA LEU A 154 -20.07 1.18 3.75
C LEU A 154 -20.62 1.21 2.33
N VAL A 155 -20.84 2.41 1.80
CA VAL A 155 -21.03 2.67 0.36
C VAL A 155 -19.87 3.54 -0.09
N ILE A 156 -19.04 3.02 -1.00
CA ILE A 156 -17.83 3.70 -1.49
C ILE A 156 -18.01 3.98 -2.96
N GLN A 157 -18.00 5.24 -3.34
CA GLN A 157 -18.15 5.68 -4.72
C GLN A 157 -17.01 6.61 -5.13
N GLN A 158 -16.37 6.28 -6.22
CA GLN A 158 -15.35 7.12 -6.84
C GLN A 158 -15.99 7.96 -7.94
N THR A 159 -15.97 9.28 -7.73
CA THR A 159 -16.36 10.26 -8.74
C THR A 159 -15.11 10.79 -9.45
N GLU A 160 -15.31 11.66 -10.44
CA GLU A 160 -14.20 12.33 -11.12
C GLU A 160 -13.41 13.27 -10.18
N ALA A 161 -14.09 13.90 -9.23
CA ALA A 161 -13.50 14.93 -8.36
C ALA A 161 -13.03 14.39 -7.00
N PHE A 162 -13.73 13.43 -6.42
CA PHE A 162 -13.46 12.92 -5.07
C PHE A 162 -14.03 11.52 -4.88
N VAL A 163 -13.63 10.89 -3.79
CA VAL A 163 -14.22 9.63 -3.30
C VAL A 163 -15.20 9.95 -2.18
N SER A 164 -16.44 9.47 -2.29
CA SER A 164 -17.42 9.52 -1.21
C SER A 164 -17.51 8.17 -0.50
N VAL A 165 -17.62 8.22 0.82
CA VAL A 165 -17.83 7.05 1.69
C VAL A 165 -18.96 7.37 2.64
N ASP A 166 -20.03 6.56 2.61
CA ASP A 166 -21.17 6.65 3.50
C ASP A 166 -21.22 5.45 4.43
N VAL A 167 -21.41 5.67 5.74
CA VAL A 167 -21.46 4.64 6.77
C VAL A 167 -22.89 4.41 7.22
N ASN A 168 -23.40 3.22 6.92
CA ASN A 168 -24.79 2.84 7.22
C ASN A 168 -24.87 1.80 8.35
N THR A 169 -25.80 1.99 9.29
CA THR A 169 -26.03 1.06 10.41
C THR A 169 -26.61 -0.29 9.99
N GLY A 170 -27.14 -0.39 8.76
CA GLY A 170 -27.82 -1.61 8.31
C GLY A 170 -29.08 -1.93 9.14
N LYS A 171 -29.26 -3.21 9.47
CA LYS A 171 -30.36 -3.70 10.28
C LYS A 171 -30.08 -3.64 11.80
N TYR A 172 -29.01 -2.97 12.21
CA TYR A 172 -28.65 -2.91 13.63
C TYR A 172 -29.60 -1.96 14.39
N THR A 173 -30.63 -2.54 14.97
CA THR A 173 -31.66 -1.82 15.76
C THR A 173 -31.57 -2.20 17.23
N SER A 174 -30.47 -1.91 17.91
CA SER A 174 -30.44 -2.04 19.35
C SER A 174 -31.12 -0.83 20.01
N LYS A 175 -32.16 -1.06 20.76
CA LYS A 175 -32.92 -0.01 21.47
C LYS A 175 -32.20 0.53 22.71
N LYS A 176 -31.07 -0.05 23.14
CA LYS A 176 -30.31 0.40 24.31
C LYS A 176 -28.99 0.99 23.82
N ASP A 177 -28.74 2.22 24.23
CA ASP A 177 -27.50 2.98 24.07
C ASP A 177 -27.01 3.14 22.61
N SER A 178 -27.80 3.89 21.83
CA SER A 178 -27.53 4.12 20.41
C SER A 178 -26.16 4.80 20.17
N GLN A 179 -25.70 5.68 21.06
CA GLN A 179 -24.43 6.41 20.88
C GLN A 179 -23.22 5.52 21.07
N GLU A 180 -23.19 4.65 22.06
CA GLU A 180 -22.13 3.64 22.24
C GLU A 180 -22.06 2.69 21.04
N THR A 181 -23.22 2.30 20.51
CA THR A 181 -23.32 1.48 19.31
C THR A 181 -22.78 2.21 18.09
N PHE A 182 -23.17 3.45 17.87
CA PHE A 182 -22.69 4.28 16.74
C PHE A 182 -21.18 4.51 16.81
N ARG A 183 -20.65 4.75 18.02
CA ARG A 183 -19.21 4.84 18.25
C ARG A 183 -18.48 3.56 17.82
N LYS A 184 -18.96 2.38 18.24
CA LYS A 184 -18.36 1.09 17.87
C LYS A 184 -18.40 0.84 16.36
N ILE A 185 -19.54 1.11 15.71
CA ILE A 185 -19.68 0.97 14.25
C ILE A 185 -18.75 1.93 13.53
N ASN A 186 -18.65 3.19 13.96
CA ASN A 186 -17.77 4.17 13.33
C ASN A 186 -16.29 3.79 13.48
N LEU A 187 -15.85 3.26 14.62
CA LEU A 187 -14.48 2.78 14.81
C LEU A 187 -14.17 1.55 13.93
N GLU A 188 -15.12 0.63 13.79
CA GLU A 188 -15.02 -0.48 12.85
C GLU A 188 -14.96 0.03 11.42
N ALA A 189 -15.83 0.96 11.05
CA ALA A 189 -15.87 1.61 9.74
C ALA A 189 -14.54 2.30 9.41
N ALA A 190 -13.98 3.06 10.35
CA ALA A 190 -12.70 3.75 10.16
C ALA A 190 -11.56 2.79 9.81
N LYS A 191 -11.51 1.62 10.46
CA LYS A 191 -10.54 0.57 10.15
C LYS A 191 -10.75 0.00 8.75
N GLU A 192 -11.99 -0.31 8.40
CA GLU A 192 -12.32 -0.88 7.11
C GLU A 192 -12.13 0.14 5.97
N ILE A 193 -12.51 1.41 6.18
CA ILE A 193 -12.27 2.48 5.21
C ILE A 193 -10.79 2.57 4.88
N ALA A 194 -9.91 2.65 5.88
CA ALA A 194 -8.46 2.71 5.64
C ALA A 194 -7.97 1.49 4.85
N ARG A 195 -8.51 0.28 5.12
CA ARG A 195 -8.21 -0.93 4.36
C ARG A 195 -8.69 -0.82 2.91
N GLN A 196 -9.91 -0.33 2.68
CA GLN A 196 -10.51 -0.18 1.36
C GLN A 196 -9.79 0.88 0.51
N LEU A 197 -9.37 2.00 1.11
CA LEU A 197 -8.57 3.02 0.42
C LEU A 197 -7.26 2.44 -0.11
N ARG A 198 -6.61 1.58 0.67
CA ARG A 198 -5.38 0.89 0.27
C ARG A 198 -5.64 -0.19 -0.79
N LEU A 199 -6.62 -1.08 -0.55
CA LEU A 199 -6.96 -2.19 -1.43
C LEU A 199 -7.35 -1.72 -2.84
N ARG A 200 -8.20 -0.70 -2.90
CA ARG A 200 -8.70 -0.12 -4.17
C ARG A 200 -7.80 0.95 -4.74
N ASN A 201 -6.73 1.29 -4.05
CA ASN A 201 -5.83 2.42 -4.36
C ASN A 201 -6.59 3.74 -4.60
N LEU A 202 -7.62 4.00 -3.80
CA LEU A 202 -8.37 5.25 -3.86
C LEU A 202 -7.49 6.38 -3.34
N SER A 203 -7.53 7.53 -4.04
CA SER A 203 -6.61 8.64 -3.80
C SER A 203 -7.26 9.99 -4.11
N GLY A 204 -6.58 11.07 -3.77
CA GLY A 204 -7.10 12.41 -3.89
C GLY A 204 -7.89 12.82 -2.65
N MET A 205 -8.96 13.56 -2.85
CA MET A 205 -9.89 14.00 -1.82
C MET A 205 -10.91 12.90 -1.51
N ILE A 206 -11.11 12.60 -0.24
CA ILE A 206 -12.01 11.55 0.24
C ILE A 206 -12.91 12.18 1.30
N LEU A 207 -14.20 12.07 1.10
CA LEU A 207 -15.24 12.61 1.99
C LEU A 207 -15.97 11.43 2.64
N ILE A 208 -15.97 11.41 3.98
CA ILE A 208 -16.54 10.31 4.74
C ILE A 208 -17.68 10.82 5.60
N ASP A 209 -18.87 10.28 5.38
CA ASP A 209 -20.05 10.51 6.21
C ASP A 209 -20.17 9.40 7.25
N PHE A 210 -19.70 9.67 8.47
CA PHE A 210 -19.85 8.78 9.60
C PHE A 210 -21.19 8.96 10.28
N ILE A 211 -21.66 7.91 10.99
CA ILE A 211 -22.85 8.01 11.81
C ILE A 211 -22.64 9.10 12.87
N ASN A 212 -23.61 9.98 13.02
CA ASN A 212 -23.49 11.14 13.90
C ASN A 212 -23.24 10.77 15.37
N LEU A 213 -22.13 11.28 15.91
CA LEU A 213 -21.76 11.21 17.32
C LEU A 213 -22.06 12.54 18.02
N LYS A 214 -22.66 12.48 19.21
CA LYS A 214 -23.00 13.68 19.97
C LYS A 214 -21.82 14.25 20.75
N GLU A 215 -21.05 13.39 21.36
CA GLU A 215 -19.95 13.76 22.24
C GLU A 215 -18.69 14.12 21.44
N GLN A 216 -18.07 15.26 21.74
CA GLN A 216 -16.83 15.68 21.08
C GLN A 216 -15.70 14.69 21.31
N LYS A 217 -15.60 14.12 22.49
CA LYS A 217 -14.61 13.08 22.83
C LYS A 217 -14.65 11.88 21.88
N ASP A 218 -15.87 11.43 21.53
CA ASP A 218 -16.05 10.27 20.64
C ASP A 218 -15.66 10.63 19.19
N LYS A 219 -15.92 11.89 18.77
CA LYS A 219 -15.46 12.39 17.47
C LYS A 219 -13.94 12.44 17.41
N ASP A 220 -13.29 12.98 18.44
CA ASP A 220 -11.83 13.06 18.51
C ASP A 220 -11.18 11.68 18.51
N GLU A 221 -11.75 10.72 19.24
CA GLU A 221 -11.31 9.33 19.24
C GLU A 221 -11.42 8.70 17.83
N LEU A 222 -12.54 8.93 17.14
CA LEU A 222 -12.78 8.44 15.78
C LEU A 222 -11.73 8.98 14.79
N LEU A 223 -11.47 10.29 14.82
CA LEU A 223 -10.49 10.92 13.93
C LEU A 223 -9.07 10.41 14.20
N GLN A 224 -8.70 10.27 15.48
CA GLN A 224 -7.41 9.70 15.87
C GLN A 224 -7.28 8.23 15.44
N ALA A 225 -8.35 7.44 15.58
CA ALA A 225 -8.36 6.05 15.14
C ALA A 225 -8.20 5.96 13.61
N LEU A 226 -8.95 6.76 12.84
CA LEU A 226 -8.85 6.81 11.39
C LEU A 226 -7.42 7.19 10.95
N GLN A 227 -6.84 8.25 11.53
CA GLN A 227 -5.48 8.66 11.21
C GLN A 227 -4.45 7.55 11.54
N ARG A 228 -4.63 6.84 12.65
CA ARG A 228 -3.77 5.71 13.03
C ARG A 228 -3.83 4.57 12.01
N TYR A 229 -5.02 4.25 11.49
CA TYR A 229 -5.17 3.25 10.43
C TYR A 229 -4.60 3.71 9.09
N LEU A 230 -4.77 4.99 8.72
CA LEU A 230 -4.15 5.57 7.52
C LEU A 230 -2.62 5.57 7.59
N ASN A 231 -2.04 5.72 8.78
CA ASN A 231 -0.58 5.67 8.95
C ASN A 231 0.04 4.28 8.71
N GLN A 232 -0.78 3.21 8.71
CA GLN A 232 -0.33 1.86 8.35
C GLN A 232 -0.14 1.70 6.82
N ASP A 233 -0.71 2.61 6.03
CA ASP A 233 -0.53 2.62 4.58
C ASP A 233 0.85 3.19 4.23
N PRO A 234 1.65 2.52 3.34
CA PRO A 234 2.87 3.10 2.81
C PRO A 234 2.61 4.41 2.04
N VAL A 235 1.42 4.56 1.44
CA VAL A 235 1.00 5.80 0.80
C VAL A 235 0.45 6.77 1.84
N LYS A 236 1.02 7.97 1.87
CA LYS A 236 0.62 8.98 2.86
C LYS A 236 -0.85 9.37 2.71
N GLY A 237 -1.62 9.16 3.79
CA GLY A 237 -2.99 9.64 3.98
C GLY A 237 -3.08 10.50 5.24
N ASN A 238 -3.89 11.57 5.18
CA ASN A 238 -4.10 12.45 6.33
C ASN A 238 -5.60 12.74 6.49
N VAL A 239 -6.06 12.69 7.73
CA VAL A 239 -7.32 13.32 8.14
C VAL A 239 -7.05 14.83 8.17
N VAL A 240 -7.83 15.60 7.43
CA VAL A 240 -7.63 17.05 7.30
C VAL A 240 -8.46 17.78 8.34
N ASP A 241 -9.78 17.57 8.32
CA ASP A 241 -10.72 18.24 9.21
C ASP A 241 -12.07 17.48 9.24
N ILE A 242 -12.97 17.96 10.07
CA ILE A 242 -14.40 17.62 10.07
C ILE A 242 -15.22 18.88 9.79
N THR A 243 -16.06 18.83 8.76
CA THR A 243 -16.89 19.98 8.35
C THR A 243 -18.01 20.23 9.35
N LYS A 244 -18.68 21.41 9.23
CA LYS A 244 -19.89 21.74 9.99
C LYS A 244 -21.06 20.76 9.73
N LEU A 245 -21.01 20.01 8.64
CA LEU A 245 -21.97 18.97 8.29
C LEU A 245 -21.59 17.59 8.85
N ASN A 246 -20.56 17.50 9.69
CA ASN A 246 -19.95 16.28 10.23
C ASN A 246 -19.32 15.36 9.15
N ILE A 247 -19.01 15.86 7.97
CA ILE A 247 -18.26 15.11 6.96
C ILE A 247 -16.78 15.18 7.31
N VAL A 248 -16.13 14.01 7.39
CA VAL A 248 -14.69 13.92 7.64
C VAL A 248 -13.94 14.02 6.31
N GLU A 249 -13.02 14.95 6.23
CA GLU A 249 -12.18 15.19 5.07
C GLU A 249 -10.85 14.45 5.22
N VAL A 250 -10.54 13.63 4.23
CA VAL A 250 -9.29 12.87 4.15
C VAL A 250 -8.62 13.13 2.82
N THR A 251 -7.29 13.20 2.83
CA THR A 251 -6.49 13.22 1.61
C THR A 251 -5.57 12.03 1.56
N ARG A 252 -5.43 11.40 0.39
CA ARG A 252 -4.45 10.35 0.13
C ARG A 252 -3.72 10.64 -1.18
N LYS A 253 -2.37 10.54 -1.13
CA LYS A 253 -1.54 10.84 -2.29
C LYS A 253 -1.88 9.92 -3.46
N LYS A 254 -2.08 10.47 -4.67
CA LYS A 254 -2.21 9.69 -5.90
C LYS A 254 -0.83 9.23 -6.36
N ILE A 255 -0.63 7.92 -6.46
CA ILE A 255 0.63 7.31 -6.92
C ILE A 255 0.41 6.59 -8.24
N ARG A 256 -0.73 5.90 -8.37
CA ARG A 256 -1.15 5.14 -9.55
C ARG A 256 -2.66 5.22 -9.71
N LYS A 257 -3.19 4.61 -10.76
CA LYS A 257 -4.63 4.48 -11.00
C LYS A 257 -5.32 3.69 -9.89
N SER A 258 -6.61 3.84 -9.74
CA SER A 258 -7.40 2.98 -8.85
C SER A 258 -7.57 1.58 -9.46
N LEU A 259 -7.80 0.57 -8.63
CA LEU A 259 -8.05 -0.80 -9.07
C LEU A 259 -9.18 -0.89 -10.12
N ALA A 260 -10.24 -0.11 -9.94
CA ALA A 260 -11.35 -0.09 -10.88
C ALA A 260 -10.97 0.54 -12.23
N GLU A 261 -10.08 1.53 -12.25
CA GLU A 261 -9.54 2.13 -13.48
C GLU A 261 -8.63 1.14 -14.21
N GLU A 262 -7.73 0.45 -13.49
CA GLU A 262 -6.84 -0.57 -14.06
C GLU A 262 -7.62 -1.72 -14.68
N LEU A 263 -8.59 -2.31 -13.97
CA LEU A 263 -9.43 -3.39 -14.50
C LEU A 263 -10.26 -3.00 -15.73
N ARG A 264 -10.71 -1.73 -15.80
CA ARG A 264 -11.43 -1.25 -17.00
C ARG A 264 -10.52 -1.14 -18.21
N GLU A 265 -9.28 -0.73 -18.05
CA GLU A 265 -8.31 -0.62 -19.14
C GLU A 265 -7.93 -2.01 -19.66
N GLU A 266 -7.59 -2.95 -18.77
CA GLU A 266 -7.30 -4.33 -19.16
C GLU A 266 -8.45 -4.97 -19.94
N TYR A 267 -9.69 -4.74 -19.51
CA TYR A 267 -10.86 -5.22 -20.25
C TYR A 267 -10.98 -4.59 -21.64
N GLN A 268 -10.69 -3.29 -21.78
CA GLN A 268 -10.74 -2.60 -23.08
C GLN A 268 -9.63 -3.07 -24.02
N GLU A 269 -8.46 -3.40 -23.52
CA GLU A 269 -7.34 -3.93 -24.30
C GLU A 269 -7.61 -5.37 -24.76
N SER A 270 -8.25 -6.18 -23.93
CA SER A 270 -8.59 -7.58 -24.25
C SER A 270 -9.70 -7.72 -25.32
N VAL A 271 -10.47 -6.66 -25.58
CA VAL A 271 -11.58 -6.62 -26.57
C VAL A 271 -11.13 -6.01 -27.90
N ARG A 272 -9.92 -5.44 -27.97
CA ARG A 272 -9.30 -4.95 -29.21
C ARG A 272 -8.43 -6.01 -29.85
#